data_09333b4089d9093a36e2171c0bf1f7a8
#
_entry.id   09333b4089d9093a36e2171c0bf1f7a8
#
_cell.length_a   1.000
_cell.length_b   1.000
_cell.length_c   1.000
_cell.angle_alpha   90.00
_cell.angle_beta   90.00
_cell.angle_gamma   90.00
#
_symmetry.space_group_name_H-M   'P 1'
#
loop_
_entity.id
_entity.type
_entity.pdbx_description
1 polymer ?
#
loop_
_entity_poly.entity_id
_entity_poly.type
_entity_poly.pdbx_seq_one_letter_code
_entity_poly.pdbx_strand_id
1 'polypeptide(L)'
;IGAHYDHLGIQKPMARKFKDGKVVREEVKPQIHNGADDNASGVSGLIESARLLKDAGPRDRSVLFMAFTAEESGLHGSKHYIDHPVVPLDKTIAMLNMDMIGRLKSGDSVQIFGADAAAQFPSILEKHAADLGLTIAPGVSYGGRSDHAPFIGREIPAMHFYTGAHEDYHKPGDDADKINAAAGAKITHLVARTAHDILNLDGRPQFQIVKHEEPEKTEGTPTYRVVMGLMPSYAEDDKPGMGVDGVSPAGTADLTAHVDFSALGGALKAGGAAVFGPVEQGPFLAALGL
;
A
#
# COMPACT_ATOMS: atom_id res chain seq x y z
N ILE A 1 8.14 -1.61 -8.07
CA ILE A 1 6.72 -1.88 -7.77
C ILE A 1 6.67 -2.49 -6.38
N GLY A 2 5.72 -2.02 -5.52
CA GLY A 2 5.63 -2.45 -4.14
C GLY A 2 4.21 -2.71 -3.66
N ALA A 3 4.10 -3.50 -2.58
CA ALA A 3 2.93 -3.70 -1.77
C ALA A 3 3.38 -4.20 -0.39
N HIS A 4 2.69 -3.83 0.68
CA HIS A 4 2.98 -4.43 1.98
C HIS A 4 2.24 -5.77 2.14
N TYR A 5 2.82 -6.65 2.94
CA TYR A 5 2.27 -8.00 3.15
C TYR A 5 1.85 -8.25 4.60
N ASP A 6 2.20 -7.35 5.50
CA ASP A 6 1.75 -7.39 6.89
C ASP A 6 0.32 -6.86 7.01
N HIS A 7 -0.34 -7.23 8.09
CA HIS A 7 -1.60 -6.66 8.54
C HIS A 7 -1.66 -6.75 10.06
N LEU A 8 -2.79 -6.39 10.66
CA LEU A 8 -2.95 -6.26 12.11
C LEU A 8 -2.88 -7.59 12.89
N GLY A 9 -2.99 -8.74 12.22
CA GLY A 9 -2.91 -10.05 12.86
C GLY A 9 -4.04 -10.30 13.87
N ILE A 10 -3.71 -10.84 15.04
CA ILE A 10 -4.69 -11.13 16.09
C ILE A 10 -4.81 -9.92 17.03
N GLN A 11 -5.94 -9.23 16.95
CA GLN A 11 -6.21 -8.09 17.80
C GLN A 11 -7.20 -8.42 18.92
N LYS A 12 -7.00 -7.81 20.08
CA LYS A 12 -7.96 -7.79 21.18
C LYS A 12 -8.66 -6.43 21.19
N PRO A 13 -9.76 -6.28 20.45
CA PRO A 13 -10.45 -5.00 20.44
C PRO A 13 -11.00 -4.69 21.80
N MET A 14 -10.79 -3.48 22.29
CA MET A 14 -11.42 -2.99 23.50
C MET A 14 -12.74 -2.30 23.14
N ALA A 15 -13.86 -2.97 23.33
CA ALA A 15 -15.14 -2.32 23.19
C ALA A 15 -15.36 -1.31 24.34
N ARG A 16 -15.68 -0.08 23.98
CA ARG A 16 -16.11 0.92 24.95
C ARG A 16 -17.64 0.94 24.95
N LYS A 17 -18.26 0.51 26.04
CA LYS A 17 -19.71 0.64 26.23
C LYS A 17 -19.98 1.77 27.24
N PHE A 18 -21.00 2.57 26.96
CA PHE A 18 -21.55 3.49 27.93
C PHE A 18 -22.57 2.75 28.80
N LYS A 19 -22.27 2.60 30.08
CA LYS A 19 -23.19 2.04 31.05
C LYS A 19 -23.25 2.97 32.26
N ASP A 20 -24.47 3.39 32.65
CA ASP A 20 -24.73 4.28 33.80
C ASP A 20 -23.88 5.58 33.76
N GLY A 21 -23.77 6.20 32.56
CA GLY A 21 -23.00 7.44 32.38
C GLY A 21 -21.48 7.29 32.45
N LYS A 22 -20.96 6.07 32.55
CA LYS A 22 -19.53 5.77 32.60
C LYS A 22 -19.10 4.94 31.38
N VAL A 23 -17.88 5.19 30.89
CA VAL A 23 -17.27 4.34 29.90
C VAL A 23 -16.77 3.07 30.58
N VAL A 24 -17.39 1.95 30.26
CA VAL A 24 -16.95 0.63 30.69
C VAL A 24 -16.15 0.00 29.56
N ARG A 25 -14.96 -0.48 29.86
CA ARG A 25 -14.15 -1.26 28.93
C ARG A 25 -14.56 -2.72 29.02
N GLU A 26 -15.05 -3.28 27.94
CA GLU A 26 -15.38 -4.70 27.84
C GLU A 26 -14.26 -5.40 27.05
N GLU A 27 -13.68 -6.43 27.64
CA GLU A 27 -12.70 -7.26 26.96
C GLU A 27 -13.43 -8.11 25.90
N VAL A 28 -13.12 -7.88 24.63
CA VAL A 28 -13.64 -8.67 23.52
C VAL A 28 -12.67 -9.80 23.24
N LYS A 29 -13.20 -10.95 22.83
CA LYS A 29 -12.36 -12.08 22.43
C LYS A 29 -11.40 -11.65 21.32
N PRO A 30 -10.16 -12.17 21.32
CA PRO A 30 -9.23 -11.94 20.24
C PRO A 30 -9.88 -12.32 18.90
N GLN A 31 -9.70 -11.48 17.89
CA GLN A 31 -10.20 -11.70 16.53
C GLN A 31 -9.04 -11.60 15.56
N ILE A 32 -9.07 -12.45 14.54
CA ILE A 32 -8.11 -12.40 13.44
C ILE A 32 -8.56 -11.31 12.47
N HIS A 33 -7.65 -10.42 12.11
CA HIS A 33 -7.84 -9.43 11.05
C HIS A 33 -7.19 -9.99 9.79
N ASN A 34 -8.01 -10.42 8.83
CA ASN A 34 -7.55 -11.18 7.67
C ASN A 34 -6.79 -10.32 6.66
N GLY A 35 -7.16 -9.04 6.50
CA GLY A 35 -6.47 -8.14 5.58
C GLY A 35 -6.54 -8.57 4.12
N ALA A 36 -7.73 -9.03 3.68
CA ALA A 36 -7.87 -9.52 2.31
C ALA A 36 -7.71 -8.39 1.28
N ASP A 37 -8.26 -7.21 1.55
CA ASP A 37 -8.01 -6.03 0.74
C ASP A 37 -6.77 -5.29 1.22
N ASP A 38 -6.60 -5.18 2.50
CA ASP A 38 -5.49 -4.50 3.18
C ASP A 38 -4.51 -5.51 3.83
N ASN A 39 -3.45 -6.10 3.13
CA ASN A 39 -3.17 -5.74 1.74
C ASN A 39 -2.83 -6.99 0.91
N ALA A 40 -3.56 -8.10 1.12
CA ALA A 40 -3.37 -9.29 0.27
C ALA A 40 -3.75 -9.01 -1.19
N SER A 41 -4.67 -8.07 -1.44
CA SER A 41 -5.02 -7.64 -2.79
C SER A 41 -3.82 -7.00 -3.51
N GLY A 42 -3.10 -6.10 -2.85
CA GLY A 42 -1.89 -5.47 -3.40
C GLY A 42 -0.76 -6.46 -3.62
N VAL A 43 -0.55 -7.40 -2.70
CA VAL A 43 0.46 -8.47 -2.86
C VAL A 43 0.13 -9.37 -4.05
N SER A 44 -1.15 -9.72 -4.23
CA SER A 44 -1.60 -10.48 -5.41
C SER A 44 -1.32 -9.70 -6.70
N GLY A 45 -1.59 -8.40 -6.68
CA GLY A 45 -1.26 -7.50 -7.79
C GLY A 45 0.25 -7.41 -8.06
N LEU A 46 1.08 -7.42 -7.00
CA LEU A 46 2.55 -7.42 -7.14
C LEU A 46 3.05 -8.66 -7.87
N ILE A 47 2.56 -9.85 -7.48
CA ILE A 47 2.90 -11.13 -8.10
C ILE A 47 2.48 -11.15 -9.57
N GLU A 48 1.24 -10.75 -9.84
CA GLU A 48 0.70 -10.75 -11.20
C GLU A 48 1.38 -9.69 -12.08
N SER A 49 1.74 -8.53 -11.53
CA SER A 49 2.52 -7.52 -12.26
C SER A 49 3.87 -8.05 -12.72
N ALA A 50 4.51 -8.91 -11.93
CA ALA A 50 5.78 -9.55 -12.33
C ALA A 50 5.57 -10.48 -13.53
N ARG A 51 4.48 -11.27 -13.53
CA ARG A 51 4.11 -12.13 -14.64
C ARG A 51 3.80 -11.33 -15.91
N LEU A 52 2.97 -10.30 -15.78
CA LEU A 52 2.57 -9.44 -16.90
C LEU A 52 3.76 -8.73 -17.52
N LEU A 53 4.66 -8.18 -16.70
CA LEU A 53 5.85 -7.49 -17.18
C LEU A 53 6.86 -8.46 -17.84
N LYS A 54 6.93 -9.69 -17.38
CA LYS A 54 7.74 -10.72 -18.08
C LYS A 54 7.26 -10.92 -19.50
N ASP A 55 5.96 -10.96 -19.72
CA ASP A 55 5.33 -11.25 -21.01
C ASP A 55 5.20 -10.00 -21.89
N ALA A 56 5.37 -8.80 -21.35
CA ALA A 56 5.16 -7.53 -22.06
C ALA A 56 6.23 -7.16 -23.11
N GLY A 57 7.33 -7.91 -23.19
CA GLY A 57 8.38 -7.70 -24.17
C GLY A 57 9.59 -6.90 -23.65
N PRO A 58 10.41 -6.35 -24.56
CA PRO A 58 11.67 -5.69 -24.21
C PRO A 58 11.45 -4.47 -23.30
N ARG A 59 12.41 -4.22 -22.46
CA ARG A 59 12.45 -3.10 -21.51
C ARG A 59 13.87 -2.55 -21.43
N ASP A 60 13.97 -1.22 -21.38
CA ASP A 60 15.27 -0.55 -21.27
C ASP A 60 15.80 -0.54 -19.84
N ARG A 61 14.93 -0.79 -18.86
CA ARG A 61 15.26 -0.74 -17.42
C ARG A 61 14.77 -1.97 -16.68
N SER A 62 15.43 -2.25 -15.58
CA SER A 62 15.05 -3.33 -14.66
C SER A 62 13.88 -2.91 -13.78
N VAL A 63 13.13 -3.90 -13.29
CA VAL A 63 12.07 -3.74 -12.29
C VAL A 63 12.51 -4.39 -11.00
N LEU A 64 12.35 -3.67 -9.90
CA LEU A 64 12.46 -4.21 -8.55
C LEU A 64 11.04 -4.42 -8.00
N PHE A 65 10.73 -5.64 -7.58
CA PHE A 65 9.49 -5.98 -6.89
C PHE A 65 9.76 -6.06 -5.39
N MET A 66 9.00 -5.32 -4.61
CA MET A 66 9.23 -5.16 -3.17
C MET A 66 7.97 -5.51 -2.39
N ALA A 67 8.06 -6.54 -1.54
CA ALA A 67 7.05 -6.84 -0.54
C ALA A 67 7.53 -6.23 0.79
N PHE A 68 6.85 -5.20 1.25
CA PHE A 68 7.20 -4.49 2.48
C PHE A 68 6.57 -5.14 3.70
N THR A 69 7.22 -5.03 4.83
CA THR A 69 6.68 -5.42 6.15
C THR A 69 6.50 -4.21 7.03
N ALA A 70 5.71 -4.36 8.08
CA ALA A 70 5.50 -3.35 9.11
C ALA A 70 5.03 -1.98 8.55
N GLU A 71 4.20 -2.01 7.51
CA GLU A 71 3.49 -0.86 6.99
C GLU A 71 2.54 -0.32 8.05
N GLU A 72 1.72 -1.20 8.61
CA GLU A 72 0.70 -0.94 9.63
C GLU A 72 1.26 -0.36 10.93
N SER A 73 2.54 -0.59 11.17
CA SER A 73 3.27 -0.06 12.33
C SER A 73 4.00 1.26 12.04
N GLY A 74 3.86 1.80 10.84
CA GLY A 74 4.43 3.10 10.45
C GLY A 74 5.45 3.05 9.31
N LEU A 75 5.19 2.26 8.28
CA LEU A 75 5.99 2.20 7.04
C LEU A 75 7.45 1.75 7.26
N HIS A 76 7.69 0.89 8.27
CA HIS A 76 9.07 0.56 8.65
C HIS A 76 9.83 -0.16 7.53
N GLY A 77 9.18 -1.04 6.77
CA GLY A 77 9.80 -1.76 5.67
C GLY A 77 10.26 -0.85 4.54
N SER A 78 9.40 0.04 4.06
CA SER A 78 9.74 0.98 3.00
C SER A 78 10.74 2.05 3.46
N LYS A 79 10.62 2.56 4.69
CA LYS A 79 11.62 3.45 5.29
C LYS A 79 12.98 2.78 5.38
N HIS A 80 13.02 1.52 5.86
CA HIS A 80 14.27 0.77 5.93
C HIS A 80 14.91 0.62 4.54
N TYR A 81 14.12 0.30 3.51
CA TYR A 81 14.63 0.24 2.14
C TYR A 81 15.24 1.58 1.69
N ILE A 82 14.59 2.69 1.99
CA ILE A 82 15.09 4.03 1.65
C ILE A 82 16.44 4.31 2.33
N ASP A 83 16.62 3.87 3.56
CA ASP A 83 17.85 4.08 4.31
C ASP A 83 18.95 3.05 3.98
N HIS A 84 18.55 1.85 3.52
CA HIS A 84 19.45 0.74 3.17
C HIS A 84 19.10 0.13 1.81
N PRO A 85 19.15 0.91 0.73
CA PRO A 85 18.65 0.45 -0.57
C PRO A 85 19.56 -0.61 -1.18
N VAL A 86 18.98 -1.74 -1.64
CA VAL A 86 19.73 -2.79 -2.38
C VAL A 86 20.11 -2.36 -3.80
N VAL A 87 19.44 -1.35 -4.32
CA VAL A 87 19.81 -0.63 -5.55
C VAL A 87 19.90 0.84 -5.18
N PRO A 88 20.99 1.55 -5.54
CA PRO A 88 21.13 2.96 -5.22
C PRO A 88 19.91 3.79 -5.63
N LEU A 89 19.44 4.69 -4.75
CA LEU A 89 18.22 5.47 -4.98
C LEU A 89 18.31 6.38 -6.20
N ASP A 90 19.50 6.84 -6.55
CA ASP A 90 19.75 7.60 -7.77
C ASP A 90 19.50 6.78 -9.05
N LYS A 91 19.41 5.46 -8.96
CA LYS A 91 19.03 4.56 -10.05
C LYS A 91 17.53 4.24 -10.05
N THR A 92 16.81 4.59 -9.00
CA THR A 92 15.35 4.40 -8.92
C THR A 92 14.66 5.56 -9.62
N ILE A 93 13.92 5.29 -10.69
CA ILE A 93 13.29 6.34 -11.52
C ILE A 93 11.83 6.59 -11.17
N ALA A 94 11.15 5.59 -10.62
CA ALA A 94 9.77 5.68 -10.18
C ALA A 94 9.43 4.56 -9.20
N MET A 95 8.41 4.74 -8.38
CA MET A 95 7.83 3.72 -7.51
C MET A 95 6.32 3.64 -7.72
N LEU A 96 5.80 2.43 -7.93
CA LEU A 96 4.37 2.15 -8.05
C LEU A 96 3.94 1.26 -6.90
N ASN A 97 3.06 1.76 -6.05
CA ASN A 97 2.56 1.06 -4.88
C ASN A 97 1.12 0.60 -5.07
N MET A 98 0.83 -0.60 -4.67
CA MET A 98 -0.53 -1.14 -4.63
C MET A 98 -0.92 -1.44 -3.19
N ASP A 99 -2.01 -0.80 -2.76
CA ASP A 99 -2.52 -1.01 -1.42
C ASP A 99 -4.04 -0.84 -1.44
N MET A 100 -4.76 -1.88 -1.03
CA MET A 100 -6.22 -1.96 -1.09
C MET A 100 -6.77 -1.75 -2.53
N ILE A 101 -6.42 -2.64 -3.44
CA ILE A 101 -6.86 -2.60 -4.84
C ILE A 101 -8.03 -3.54 -5.15
N GLY A 102 -8.59 -4.22 -4.16
CA GLY A 102 -9.56 -5.30 -4.34
C GLY A 102 -11.03 -4.91 -4.10
N ARG A 103 -11.36 -3.66 -3.78
CA ARG A 103 -12.74 -3.28 -3.41
C ARG A 103 -13.39 -2.27 -4.34
N LEU A 104 -12.88 -2.09 -5.56
CA LEU A 104 -13.49 -1.19 -6.53
C LEU A 104 -14.90 -1.67 -6.88
N LYS A 105 -15.90 -0.82 -6.69
CA LYS A 105 -17.29 -1.08 -7.05
C LYS A 105 -17.57 -0.61 -8.49
N SER A 106 -18.64 -1.13 -9.06
CA SER A 106 -19.09 -0.69 -10.39
C SER A 106 -19.47 0.79 -10.37
N GLY A 107 -18.87 1.57 -11.26
CA GLY A 107 -19.08 3.03 -11.35
C GLY A 107 -18.13 3.87 -10.47
N ASP A 108 -17.36 3.24 -9.59
CA ASP A 108 -16.36 3.93 -8.80
C ASP A 108 -15.07 4.18 -9.63
N SER A 109 -14.27 5.11 -9.16
CA SER A 109 -12.98 5.46 -9.75
C SER A 109 -11.83 4.91 -8.92
N VAL A 110 -10.76 4.48 -9.60
CA VAL A 110 -9.49 4.16 -8.94
C VAL A 110 -8.85 5.46 -8.50
N GLN A 111 -8.50 5.57 -7.23
CA GLN A 111 -7.75 6.70 -6.70
C GLN A 111 -6.25 6.44 -6.93
N ILE A 112 -5.55 7.41 -7.51
CA ILE A 112 -4.10 7.30 -7.72
C ILE A 112 -3.43 8.53 -7.12
N PHE A 113 -2.86 8.36 -5.92
CA PHE A 113 -2.05 9.39 -5.30
C PHE A 113 -0.71 9.50 -6.02
N GLY A 114 -0.23 10.72 -6.25
CA GLY A 114 1.01 10.96 -7.01
C GLY A 114 0.89 10.69 -8.51
N ALA A 115 -0.33 10.65 -9.06
CA ALA A 115 -0.56 10.51 -10.50
C ALA A 115 0.13 11.61 -11.33
N ASP A 116 0.44 12.72 -10.73
CA ASP A 116 1.12 13.88 -11.31
C ASP A 116 2.53 14.12 -10.74
N ALA A 117 3.09 13.15 -10.02
CA ALA A 117 4.44 13.24 -9.45
C ALA A 117 5.55 13.32 -10.51
N ALA A 118 5.22 13.10 -11.77
CA ALA A 118 6.04 13.43 -12.93
C ALA A 118 5.14 13.82 -14.11
N ALA A 119 5.62 14.71 -14.97
CA ALA A 119 4.85 15.25 -16.07
C ALA A 119 4.31 14.20 -17.08
N GLN A 120 4.99 13.07 -17.19
CA GLN A 120 4.61 11.97 -18.09
C GLN A 120 3.51 11.07 -17.54
N PHE A 121 3.33 11.02 -16.22
CA PHE A 121 2.45 10.05 -15.55
C PHE A 121 0.97 10.20 -15.94
N PRO A 122 0.39 11.42 -15.97
CA PRO A 122 -1.04 11.57 -16.28
C PRO A 122 -1.41 10.95 -17.62
N SER A 123 -0.67 11.26 -18.68
CA SER A 123 -0.98 10.77 -20.03
C SER A 123 -0.83 9.24 -20.16
N ILE A 124 0.15 8.65 -19.47
CA ILE A 124 0.34 7.19 -19.44
C ILE A 124 -0.85 6.54 -18.72
N LEU A 125 -1.25 7.07 -17.58
CA LEU A 125 -2.35 6.54 -16.79
C LEU A 125 -3.68 6.64 -17.54
N GLU A 126 -3.99 7.81 -18.13
CA GLU A 126 -5.23 8.03 -18.87
C GLU A 126 -5.36 7.08 -20.06
N LYS A 127 -4.30 6.91 -20.85
CA LYS A 127 -4.25 5.96 -21.96
C LYS A 127 -4.62 4.55 -21.54
N HIS A 128 -3.93 4.03 -20.51
CA HIS A 128 -4.14 2.65 -20.10
C HIS A 128 -5.45 2.44 -19.31
N ALA A 129 -5.90 3.43 -18.56
CA ALA A 129 -7.18 3.36 -17.87
C ALA A 129 -8.34 3.30 -18.87
N ALA A 130 -8.30 4.12 -19.93
CA ALA A 130 -9.30 4.11 -20.98
C ALA A 130 -9.40 2.74 -21.66
N ASP A 131 -8.26 2.13 -22.03
CA ASP A 131 -8.19 0.80 -22.63
C ASP A 131 -8.78 -0.30 -21.75
N LEU A 132 -8.68 -0.15 -20.44
CA LEU A 132 -9.17 -1.11 -19.44
C LEU A 132 -10.60 -0.84 -18.98
N GLY A 133 -11.20 0.27 -19.45
CA GLY A 133 -12.50 0.73 -18.99
C GLY A 133 -12.50 1.07 -17.50
N LEU A 134 -11.42 1.69 -17.01
CA LEU A 134 -11.28 2.22 -15.66
C LEU A 134 -11.41 3.74 -15.68
N THR A 135 -12.07 4.27 -14.66
CA THR A 135 -12.07 5.70 -14.37
C THR A 135 -11.03 5.99 -13.29
N ILE A 136 -10.22 7.01 -13.49
CA ILE A 136 -9.25 7.47 -12.49
C ILE A 136 -9.82 8.70 -11.80
N ALA A 137 -9.84 8.68 -10.47
CA ALA A 137 -10.04 9.89 -9.70
C ALA A 137 -8.68 10.55 -9.46
N PRO A 138 -8.54 11.86 -9.67
CA PRO A 138 -7.33 12.56 -9.29
C PRO A 138 -7.15 12.41 -7.79
N GLY A 139 -6.09 11.72 -7.40
CA GLY A 139 -5.67 11.63 -6.01
C GLY A 139 -5.05 12.95 -5.57
N VAL A 140 -5.14 13.27 -4.29
CA VAL A 140 -4.42 14.40 -3.71
C VAL A 140 -2.93 14.11 -3.81
N SER A 141 -2.17 14.99 -4.41
CA SER A 141 -0.78 14.76 -4.85
C SER A 141 0.20 14.43 -3.72
N TYR A 142 -0.10 14.79 -2.50
CA TYR A 142 0.83 14.68 -1.37
C TYR A 142 0.12 14.28 -0.09
N GLY A 143 0.64 13.29 0.57
CA GLY A 143 0.16 12.82 1.85
C GLY A 143 -0.21 11.34 1.77
N GLY A 144 0.74 10.54 1.33
CA GLY A 144 0.54 9.11 1.28
C GLY A 144 0.67 8.48 2.65
N ARG A 145 -0.28 7.65 2.99
CA ARG A 145 -0.29 6.83 4.19
C ARG A 145 0.14 5.39 3.89
N SER A 146 0.89 5.17 2.80
CA SER A 146 1.37 3.85 2.40
C SER A 146 2.81 3.94 1.88
N ASP A 147 3.40 2.83 1.50
CA ASP A 147 4.83 2.64 1.22
C ASP A 147 5.43 3.48 0.09
N HIS A 148 4.62 4.19 -0.69
CA HIS A 148 5.09 5.18 -1.67
C HIS A 148 5.63 6.45 -1.01
N ALA A 149 5.16 6.79 0.20
CA ALA A 149 5.48 8.06 0.87
C ALA A 149 6.97 8.24 1.16
N PRO A 150 7.75 7.26 1.64
CA PRO A 150 9.18 7.40 1.83
C PRO A 150 9.95 7.70 0.54
N PHE A 151 9.47 7.22 -0.63
CA PHE A 151 10.07 7.50 -1.93
C PHE A 151 9.82 8.95 -2.36
N ILE A 152 8.61 9.45 -2.17
CA ILE A 152 8.27 10.86 -2.40
C ILE A 152 9.16 11.77 -1.53
N GLY A 153 9.40 11.39 -0.29
CA GLY A 153 10.31 12.10 0.62
C GLY A 153 11.77 12.18 0.13
N ARG A 154 12.14 11.35 -0.86
CA ARG A 154 13.46 11.37 -1.53
C ARG A 154 13.38 11.91 -2.96
N GLU A 155 12.30 12.63 -3.28
CA GLU A 155 12.05 13.20 -4.62
C GLU A 155 12.07 12.15 -5.74
N ILE A 156 11.65 10.92 -5.43
CA ILE A 156 11.43 9.86 -6.40
C ILE A 156 9.95 9.88 -6.76
N PRO A 157 9.59 10.08 -8.05
CA PRO A 157 8.21 10.03 -8.49
C PRO A 157 7.54 8.73 -8.08
N ALA A 158 6.46 8.79 -7.30
CA ALA A 158 5.79 7.60 -6.82
C ALA A 158 4.27 7.73 -6.95
N MET A 159 3.63 6.61 -7.27
CA MET A 159 2.18 6.48 -7.38
C MET A 159 1.68 5.43 -6.41
N HIS A 160 0.50 5.68 -5.83
CA HIS A 160 -0.19 4.73 -4.98
C HIS A 160 -1.58 4.48 -5.52
N PHE A 161 -1.85 3.24 -5.92
CA PHE A 161 -3.11 2.76 -6.47
C PHE A 161 -3.99 2.24 -5.33
N TYR A 162 -5.22 2.74 -5.26
CA TYR A 162 -6.11 2.55 -4.14
C TYR A 162 -7.58 2.56 -4.59
N THR A 163 -8.43 1.74 -4.00
CA THR A 163 -9.85 1.67 -4.34
C THR A 163 -10.79 2.34 -3.33
N GLY A 164 -10.23 2.97 -2.32
CA GLY A 164 -10.99 3.66 -1.29
C GLY A 164 -11.15 2.84 -0.02
N ALA A 165 -11.36 3.55 1.10
CA ALA A 165 -11.67 2.91 2.36
C ALA A 165 -13.06 2.29 2.31
N HIS A 166 -13.23 1.16 2.99
CA HIS A 166 -14.49 0.45 3.12
C HIS A 166 -14.81 0.17 4.58
N GLU A 167 -16.03 -0.29 4.84
CA GLU A 167 -16.52 -0.52 6.21
C GLU A 167 -15.75 -1.58 6.98
N ASP A 168 -15.05 -2.48 6.28
CA ASP A 168 -14.25 -3.56 6.88
C ASP A 168 -12.78 -3.17 7.12
N TYR A 169 -12.36 -1.95 6.73
CA TYR A 169 -10.98 -1.49 6.88
C TYR A 169 -10.52 -1.60 8.34
N HIS A 170 -9.40 -2.25 8.56
CA HIS A 170 -8.84 -2.56 9.88
C HIS A 170 -9.80 -3.34 10.79
N LYS A 171 -10.64 -4.20 10.21
CA LYS A 171 -11.58 -5.04 10.95
C LYS A 171 -11.46 -6.52 10.55
N PRO A 172 -11.92 -7.42 11.42
CA PRO A 172 -11.94 -8.87 11.12
C PRO A 172 -12.73 -9.26 9.88
N GLY A 173 -13.61 -8.38 9.42
CA GLY A 173 -14.47 -8.63 8.26
C GLY A 173 -13.83 -8.31 6.91
N ASP A 174 -12.56 -7.95 6.85
CA ASP A 174 -11.85 -7.80 5.57
C ASP A 174 -11.45 -9.17 5.03
N ASP A 175 -12.45 -9.86 4.46
CA ASP A 175 -12.39 -11.24 4.03
C ASP A 175 -12.31 -11.38 2.51
N ALA A 176 -11.74 -12.50 2.05
CA ALA A 176 -11.47 -12.76 0.64
C ALA A 176 -12.73 -12.86 -0.24
N ASP A 177 -13.88 -13.27 0.31
CA ASP A 177 -15.15 -13.37 -0.40
C ASP A 177 -15.73 -12.01 -0.82
N LYS A 178 -15.22 -10.93 -0.23
CA LYS A 178 -15.59 -9.56 -0.54
C LYS A 178 -14.73 -8.90 -1.61
N ILE A 179 -13.69 -9.56 -2.07
CA ILE A 179 -12.76 -9.03 -3.07
C ILE A 179 -13.38 -9.04 -4.46
N ASN A 180 -13.38 -7.90 -5.14
CA ASN A 180 -13.69 -7.80 -6.55
C ASN A 180 -12.44 -8.14 -7.39
N ALA A 181 -12.17 -9.44 -7.55
CA ALA A 181 -10.99 -9.92 -8.25
C ALA A 181 -10.91 -9.42 -9.71
N ALA A 182 -12.07 -9.25 -10.38
CA ALA A 182 -12.09 -8.77 -11.76
C ALA A 182 -11.62 -7.31 -11.86
N ALA A 183 -12.03 -6.46 -10.92
CA ALA A 183 -11.57 -5.07 -10.86
C ALA A 183 -10.11 -4.99 -10.41
N GLY A 184 -9.71 -5.77 -9.41
CA GLY A 184 -8.31 -5.86 -8.96
C GLY A 184 -7.37 -6.28 -10.10
N ALA A 185 -7.77 -7.26 -10.91
CA ALA A 185 -7.01 -7.65 -12.09
C ALA A 185 -6.85 -6.50 -13.09
N LYS A 186 -7.89 -5.71 -13.37
CA LYS A 186 -7.79 -4.54 -14.25
C LYS A 186 -6.81 -3.49 -13.68
N ILE A 187 -6.87 -3.24 -12.37
CA ILE A 187 -5.94 -2.30 -11.73
C ILE A 187 -4.50 -2.81 -11.82
N THR A 188 -4.29 -4.11 -11.61
CA THR A 188 -2.98 -4.74 -11.78
C THR A 188 -2.46 -4.60 -13.22
N HIS A 189 -3.34 -4.77 -14.22
CA HIS A 189 -2.99 -4.50 -15.62
C HIS A 189 -2.65 -3.03 -15.85
N LEU A 190 -3.37 -2.09 -15.22
CA LEU A 190 -3.06 -0.67 -15.28
C LEU A 190 -1.66 -0.39 -14.72
N VAL A 191 -1.34 -0.94 -13.55
CA VAL A 191 -0.01 -0.82 -12.93
C VAL A 191 1.08 -1.39 -13.83
N ALA A 192 0.90 -2.61 -14.36
CA ALA A 192 1.90 -3.27 -15.20
C ALA A 192 2.15 -2.52 -16.52
N ARG A 193 1.09 -2.05 -17.20
CA ARG A 193 1.21 -1.27 -18.43
C ARG A 193 1.85 0.10 -18.17
N THR A 194 1.46 0.77 -17.11
CA THR A 194 2.07 2.04 -16.67
C THR A 194 3.55 1.85 -16.38
N ALA A 195 3.90 0.79 -15.65
CA ALA A 195 5.29 0.45 -15.38
C ALA A 195 6.07 0.19 -16.68
N HIS A 196 5.50 -0.57 -17.63
CA HIS A 196 6.15 -0.87 -18.89
C HIS A 196 6.45 0.42 -19.69
N ASP A 197 5.50 1.34 -19.78
CA ASP A 197 5.72 2.61 -20.47
C ASP A 197 6.79 3.47 -19.75
N ILE A 198 6.78 3.52 -18.41
CA ILE A 198 7.80 4.22 -17.61
C ILE A 198 9.21 3.61 -17.83
N LEU A 199 9.30 2.29 -17.90
CA LEU A 199 10.58 1.59 -18.12
C LEU A 199 11.19 1.92 -19.48
N ASN A 200 10.38 2.30 -20.47
CA ASN A 200 10.79 2.61 -21.84
C ASN A 200 10.77 4.12 -22.16
N LEU A 201 10.60 4.98 -21.15
CA LEU A 201 10.68 6.43 -21.36
C LEU A 201 12.09 6.87 -21.79
N ASP A 202 12.15 7.82 -22.72
CA ASP A 202 13.36 8.55 -23.00
C ASP A 202 13.75 9.43 -21.80
N GLY A 203 14.83 9.05 -21.12
CA GLY A 203 15.30 9.74 -19.93
C GLY A 203 14.58 9.36 -18.64
N ARG A 204 14.85 10.10 -17.58
CA ARG A 204 14.30 9.90 -16.23
C ARG A 204 13.09 10.81 -16.03
N PRO A 205 11.95 10.30 -15.54
CA PRO A 205 10.87 11.16 -15.09
C PRO A 205 11.38 12.15 -14.04
N GLN A 206 11.06 13.43 -14.22
CA GLN A 206 11.47 14.46 -13.27
C GLN A 206 10.41 14.59 -12.20
N PHE A 207 10.83 14.47 -10.95
CA PHE A 207 9.95 14.66 -9.81
C PHE A 207 9.39 16.09 -9.80
N GLN A 208 8.10 16.20 -9.59
CA GLN A 208 7.43 17.49 -9.43
C GLN A 208 6.38 17.42 -8.32
N ILE A 209 6.12 18.56 -7.73
CA ILE A 209 5.04 18.79 -6.78
C ILE A 209 4.00 19.66 -7.48
N VAL A 210 2.83 19.11 -7.78
CA VAL A 210 1.70 19.90 -8.26
C VAL A 210 0.83 20.28 -7.06
N LYS A 211 0.71 21.57 -6.79
CA LYS A 211 -0.25 22.08 -5.80
C LYS A 211 -1.61 22.14 -6.49
N HIS A 212 -2.51 21.26 -6.10
CA HIS A 212 -3.92 21.41 -6.48
C HIS A 212 -4.54 22.49 -5.60
N GLU A 213 -5.16 23.49 -6.23
CA GLU A 213 -5.98 24.44 -5.50
C GLU A 213 -7.15 23.66 -4.88
N GLU A 214 -7.33 23.81 -3.58
CA GLU A 214 -8.55 23.29 -2.96
C GLU A 214 -9.75 23.94 -3.66
N PRO A 215 -10.79 23.15 -4.05
CA PRO A 215 -11.97 23.73 -4.67
C PRO A 215 -12.49 24.85 -3.79
N GLU A 216 -12.73 26.02 -4.39
CA GLU A 216 -13.30 27.17 -3.67
C GLU A 216 -14.52 26.71 -2.89
N LYS A 217 -14.51 26.97 -1.59
CA LYS A 217 -15.62 26.66 -0.72
C LYS A 217 -16.81 27.51 -1.19
N THR A 218 -17.75 26.89 -1.87
CA THR A 218 -19.01 27.53 -2.16
C THR A 218 -19.70 27.87 -0.84
N GLU A 219 -19.97 29.15 -0.61
CA GLU A 219 -20.72 29.61 0.53
C GLU A 219 -22.07 28.88 0.61
N GLY A 220 -22.27 28.12 1.68
CA GLY A 220 -23.53 27.42 1.94
C GLY A 220 -23.46 25.95 2.23
N THR A 221 -22.32 25.31 2.02
CA THR A 221 -22.15 23.91 2.47
C THR A 221 -21.80 23.90 3.96
N PRO A 222 -22.59 23.27 4.83
CA PRO A 222 -22.24 23.19 6.25
C PRO A 222 -20.91 22.41 6.36
N THR A 223 -19.86 23.14 6.65
CA THR A 223 -18.55 22.54 6.96
C THR A 223 -18.67 21.89 8.33
N TYR A 224 -19.13 20.66 8.37
CA TYR A 224 -18.86 19.81 9.52
C TYR A 224 -17.36 19.50 9.50
N ARG A 225 -16.57 20.45 10.00
CA ARG A 225 -15.20 20.16 10.40
C ARG A 225 -15.30 19.35 11.68
N VAL A 226 -15.62 18.07 11.53
CA VAL A 226 -15.28 17.12 12.58
C VAL A 226 -13.76 17.00 12.53
N VAL A 227 -13.09 17.99 13.10
CA VAL A 227 -11.73 17.83 13.55
C VAL A 227 -11.86 16.95 14.80
N MET A 228 -12.06 15.65 14.60
CA MET A 228 -11.61 14.72 15.61
C MET A 228 -10.11 14.92 15.63
N GLY A 229 -9.59 15.55 16.69
CA GLY A 229 -8.16 15.74 16.94
C GLY A 229 -7.45 14.43 17.27
N LEU A 230 -7.74 13.40 16.51
CA LEU A 230 -7.09 12.13 16.44
C LEU A 230 -6.51 12.04 15.02
N MET A 231 -5.45 12.76 14.79
CA MET A 231 -4.44 12.20 13.90
C MET A 231 -3.95 10.94 14.63
N PRO A 232 -4.00 9.76 14.01
CA PRO A 232 -3.22 8.65 14.51
C PRO A 232 -1.78 9.18 14.52
N SER A 233 -1.25 9.44 15.71
CA SER A 233 0.16 9.74 15.87
C SER A 233 0.85 8.41 15.64
N TYR A 234 1.45 8.24 14.48
CA TYR A 234 2.48 7.23 14.25
C TYR A 234 3.82 7.69 14.84
N ALA A 235 3.83 8.77 15.62
CA ALA A 235 4.98 9.18 16.41
C ALA A 235 4.94 8.40 17.72
N GLU A 236 6.06 7.78 18.02
CA GLU A 236 6.41 7.14 19.28
C GLU A 236 5.82 7.88 20.47
N ASP A 237 4.76 7.34 21.05
CA ASP A 237 4.38 7.72 22.39
C ASP A 237 5.34 6.99 23.34
N ASP A 238 6.31 7.71 23.88
CA ASP A 238 7.14 7.34 25.03
C ASP A 238 6.29 7.08 26.28
N LYS A 239 5.29 6.21 26.19
CA LYS A 239 4.54 5.73 27.33
C LYS A 239 4.90 4.27 27.59
N PRO A 240 5.57 3.99 28.70
CA PRO A 240 5.75 2.62 29.15
C PRO A 240 4.36 2.02 29.42
N GLY A 241 3.88 1.14 28.55
CA GLY A 241 2.59 0.49 28.73
C GLY A 241 1.91 -0.08 27.51
N MET A 242 2.34 0.24 26.28
CA MET A 242 2.08 -0.62 25.13
C MET A 242 3.30 -1.52 24.91
N GLY A 243 3.54 -2.37 25.86
CA GLY A 243 4.43 -3.50 25.65
C GLY A 243 3.85 -4.33 24.53
N VAL A 244 4.71 -4.73 23.61
CA VAL A 244 4.49 -5.78 22.62
C VAL A 244 4.36 -7.13 23.36
N ASP A 245 3.54 -7.17 24.42
CA ASP A 245 3.28 -8.35 25.25
C ASP A 245 2.35 -9.35 24.54
N GLY A 246 2.47 -9.40 23.23
CA GLY A 246 1.67 -10.25 22.36
C GLY A 246 2.37 -10.68 21.10
N VAL A 247 3.70 -10.58 21.04
CA VAL A 247 4.44 -11.27 19.98
C VAL A 247 4.26 -12.75 20.22
N SER A 248 3.26 -13.32 19.54
CA SER A 248 3.16 -14.77 19.42
C SER A 248 4.49 -15.30 18.87
N PRO A 249 4.95 -16.49 19.29
CA PRO A 249 6.17 -17.08 18.77
C PRO A 249 6.17 -17.00 17.25
N ALA A 250 7.31 -16.64 16.67
CA ALA A 250 7.48 -16.55 15.24
C ALA A 250 6.85 -17.78 14.54
N GLY A 251 5.87 -17.56 13.70
CA GLY A 251 5.14 -18.63 13.00
C GLY A 251 3.66 -18.79 13.35
N THR A 252 3.13 -18.11 14.38
CA THR A 252 1.71 -18.21 14.73
C THR A 252 0.92 -16.92 14.54
N ALA A 253 1.58 -15.78 14.32
CA ALA A 253 0.92 -14.49 14.17
C ALA A 253 0.50 -14.19 12.73
N ASP A 254 1.03 -14.90 11.75
CA ASP A 254 0.86 -14.59 10.31
C ASP A 254 0.01 -15.62 9.56
N LEU A 255 -1.09 -16.04 10.19
CA LEU A 255 -2.05 -16.95 9.55
C LEU A 255 -3.01 -16.24 8.60
N THR A 256 -2.91 -14.94 8.43
CA THR A 256 -3.93 -14.15 7.73
C THR A 256 -3.58 -13.78 6.30
N ALA A 257 -2.32 -13.67 5.98
CA ALA A 257 -1.87 -13.59 4.61
C ALA A 257 -0.85 -14.71 4.41
N HIS A 258 -1.27 -15.86 3.92
CA HIS A 258 -0.37 -16.88 3.42
C HIS A 258 0.33 -16.36 2.15
N VAL A 259 1.19 -15.37 2.32
CA VAL A 259 2.15 -15.05 1.27
C VAL A 259 3.20 -16.16 1.30
N ASP A 260 3.06 -17.12 0.42
CA ASP A 260 4.14 -18.06 0.18
C ASP A 260 5.31 -17.33 -0.49
N PHE A 261 6.22 -16.83 0.35
CA PHE A 261 7.42 -16.12 -0.12
C PHE A 261 8.31 -17.01 -1.01
N SER A 262 8.23 -18.33 -0.86
CA SER A 262 8.93 -19.26 -1.75
C SER A 262 8.28 -19.23 -3.13
N ALA A 263 6.95 -19.26 -3.20
CA ALA A 263 6.21 -19.14 -4.45
C ALA A 263 6.39 -17.74 -5.08
N LEU A 264 6.31 -16.67 -4.28
CA LEU A 264 6.59 -15.30 -4.73
C LEU A 264 8.03 -15.19 -5.28
N GLY A 265 9.03 -15.62 -4.50
CA GLY A 265 10.42 -15.61 -4.92
C GLY A 265 10.66 -16.48 -6.16
N GLY A 266 9.98 -17.63 -6.26
CA GLY A 266 9.99 -18.51 -7.43
C GLY A 266 9.41 -17.85 -8.67
N ALA A 267 8.25 -17.21 -8.55
CA ALA A 267 7.59 -16.49 -9.64
C ALA A 267 8.44 -15.30 -10.12
N LEU A 268 9.01 -14.53 -9.21
CA LEU A 268 9.89 -13.41 -9.52
C LEU A 268 11.18 -13.88 -10.22
N LYS A 269 11.83 -14.96 -9.73
CA LYS A 269 13.01 -15.56 -10.37
C LYS A 269 12.69 -16.12 -11.75
N ALA A 270 11.55 -16.81 -11.91
CA ALA A 270 11.07 -17.29 -13.19
C ALA A 270 10.78 -16.13 -14.15
N GLY A 271 10.43 -14.95 -13.64
CA GLY A 271 10.31 -13.69 -14.37
C GLY A 271 11.64 -13.03 -14.73
N GLY A 272 12.78 -13.62 -14.36
CA GLY A 272 14.11 -13.04 -14.60
C GLY A 272 14.51 -12.00 -13.55
N ALA A 273 13.82 -11.90 -12.42
CA ALA A 273 14.17 -11.01 -11.35
C ALA A 273 15.27 -11.57 -10.44
N ALA A 274 16.18 -10.71 -9.96
CA ALA A 274 17.02 -11.03 -8.83
C ALA A 274 16.20 -10.91 -7.55
N VAL A 275 16.22 -11.93 -6.70
CA VAL A 275 15.49 -11.94 -5.43
C VAL A 275 16.46 -11.71 -4.28
N PHE A 276 16.23 -10.64 -3.52
CA PHE A 276 16.96 -10.27 -2.31
C PHE A 276 16.06 -10.50 -1.09
N GLY A 277 16.48 -11.31 -0.14
CA GLY A 277 15.67 -11.76 0.98
C GLY A 277 15.01 -13.11 0.71
N PRO A 278 14.04 -13.55 1.49
CA PRO A 278 13.32 -12.82 2.53
C PRO A 278 14.15 -12.56 3.79
N VAL A 279 13.87 -11.44 4.47
CA VAL A 279 14.32 -11.22 5.83
C VAL A 279 13.20 -11.67 6.75
N GLU A 280 13.50 -12.53 7.73
CA GLU A 280 12.50 -12.93 8.70
C GLU A 280 11.98 -11.70 9.48
N GLN A 281 10.66 -11.57 9.60
CA GLN A 281 10.03 -10.40 10.21
C GLN A 281 10.49 -10.18 11.65
N GLY A 282 10.55 -11.23 12.47
CA GLY A 282 10.95 -11.14 13.87
C GLY A 282 12.36 -10.57 14.06
N PRO A 283 13.42 -11.14 13.44
CA PRO A 283 14.76 -10.56 13.47
C PRO A 283 14.85 -9.14 12.90
N PHE A 284 14.06 -8.84 11.87
CA PHE A 284 14.01 -7.51 11.27
C PHE A 284 13.44 -6.47 12.26
N LEU A 285 12.27 -6.76 12.86
CA LEU A 285 11.65 -5.88 13.85
C LEU A 285 12.52 -5.73 15.10
N ALA A 286 13.12 -6.82 15.58
CA ALA A 286 14.05 -6.76 16.71
C ALA A 286 15.29 -5.88 16.41
N ALA A 287 15.78 -5.90 15.17
CA ALA A 287 16.90 -5.02 14.75
C ALA A 287 16.49 -3.53 14.71
N LEU A 288 15.19 -3.25 14.57
CA LEU A 288 14.63 -1.90 14.63
C LEU A 288 14.27 -1.48 16.06
N GLY A 289 14.39 -2.38 17.05
CA GLY A 289 13.99 -2.11 18.43
C GLY A 289 12.47 -2.16 18.66
N LEU A 290 11.74 -2.87 17.81
CA LEU A 290 10.28 -3.04 17.83
C LEU A 290 9.89 -4.43 18.33
#